data_2526af5821fd5a2dd0018b8f32449b01
#
_entry.id   2526af5821fd5a2dd0018b8f32449b01
#
_cell.length_a   1.000
_cell.length_b   1.000
_cell.length_c   1.000
_cell.angle_alpha   90.00
_cell.angle_beta   90.00
_cell.angle_gamma   90.00
#
_symmetry.space_group_name_H-M   'P 1'
#
loop_
_entity.id
_entity.type
_entity.pdbx_description
1 polymer ?
#
loop_
_entity_poly.entity_id
_entity_poly.type
_entity_poly.pdbx_seq_one_letter_code
_entity_poly.pdbx_strand_id
1 'polypeptide(L)'
;MTSPREKPGSSFSITVSAFQARLLPGLAVFLSVLSVFYCLLLYDAPTQLFRDSDTGWHIRNGETILRDHKLPTTDPYSFSKAGERWYAWEWGADVIMGWAHQWDGMRGVVLLYLTLICACTYLWVRLHWAVGGNFLFACLLASPMLTTVNLHWLARPHLFSWVLMLGAVLWLESAPTVFKLRHALGIVMGAALWTNLHASFPLAVILLVLYCFSYSITSLLYQVDADEYLSKARWCLFAAPLALLATLLNPMGIGVHLHIAAYLANSALLARIAEFQSFNFHSEGAWQIVATVIVAMAGAIAALSTGRFPAFVLTLLLIAGSLRAARGLPVLALIALPLANGAITEWLTQIPKLRASMQLKITKFLEYFARLRQIDSQLHGWIWLPLTFVLVWVILHAPAAAQRIGFPASEFPVAAAVEIAKLPDSARILAPDKYGGYLIYRFNGKRKVYFDGRSDFYGLDFMKEYIRLTEARPGWPQIIDNYEFSHALLPKEYSLIPALERRGWVKMYEDSVCVLLRRNF
;
A
#
# COMPACT_ATOMS: atom_id res chain seq x y z
N MET A 1 41.08 -16.01 52.78
CA MET A 1 41.18 -16.74 51.51
C MET A 1 40.24 -16.06 50.52
N THR A 2 40.79 -15.18 49.71
CA THR A 2 40.08 -14.39 48.70
C THR A 2 39.98 -15.21 47.43
N SER A 3 38.77 -15.55 47.01
CA SER A 3 38.47 -16.17 45.72
C SER A 3 38.86 -15.27 44.56
N PRO A 4 39.48 -15.75 43.47
CA PRO A 4 39.81 -14.95 42.30
C PRO A 4 38.49 -14.59 41.56
N ARG A 5 38.27 -13.27 41.35
CA ARG A 5 37.27 -12.78 40.40
C ARG A 5 37.65 -13.29 38.98
N GLU A 6 36.83 -14.16 38.44
CA GLU A 6 36.90 -14.49 37.01
C GLU A 6 36.74 -13.18 36.19
N LYS A 7 37.68 -12.93 35.32
CA LYS A 7 37.62 -11.84 34.34
C LYS A 7 36.44 -12.14 33.40
N PRO A 8 35.58 -11.15 33.08
CA PRO A 8 34.54 -11.34 32.08
C PRO A 8 35.21 -11.68 30.75
N GLY A 9 34.74 -12.79 30.16
CA GLY A 9 35.24 -13.31 28.90
C GLY A 9 35.38 -12.20 27.83
N SER A 10 36.47 -12.27 27.09
CA SER A 10 36.82 -11.39 26.00
C SER A 10 35.62 -11.23 25.04
N SER A 11 35.01 -10.05 25.01
CA SER A 11 34.05 -9.66 23.99
C SER A 11 34.79 -9.67 22.65
N PHE A 12 34.57 -10.69 21.84
CA PHE A 12 34.98 -10.69 20.44
C PHE A 12 34.20 -9.55 19.76
N SER A 13 34.79 -8.37 19.68
CA SER A 13 34.28 -7.29 18.84
C SER A 13 34.71 -7.60 17.39
N ILE A 14 33.78 -8.12 16.59
CA ILE A 14 34.00 -8.20 15.16
C ILE A 14 33.92 -6.76 14.63
N THR A 15 35.09 -6.20 14.35
CA THR A 15 35.21 -4.87 13.69
C THR A 15 35.16 -5.10 12.18
N VAL A 16 34.09 -4.65 11.55
CA VAL A 16 33.98 -4.60 10.08
C VAL A 16 34.82 -3.41 9.60
N SER A 17 35.70 -3.63 8.62
CA SER A 17 36.46 -2.51 8.04
C SER A 17 35.53 -1.52 7.33
N ALA A 18 35.90 -0.24 7.26
CA ALA A 18 35.11 0.80 6.59
C ALA A 18 34.80 0.45 5.12
N PHE A 19 35.72 -0.26 4.45
CA PHE A 19 35.55 -0.74 3.09
C PHE A 19 34.47 -1.84 3.03
N GLN A 20 34.57 -2.85 3.89
CA GLN A 20 33.57 -3.93 3.97
C GLN A 20 32.19 -3.39 4.34
N ALA A 21 32.11 -2.45 5.30
CA ALA A 21 30.86 -1.81 5.71
C ALA A 21 30.14 -1.10 4.54
N ARG A 22 30.89 -0.52 3.62
CA ARG A 22 30.32 0.16 2.43
C ARG A 22 29.91 -0.79 1.30
N LEU A 23 30.62 -1.91 1.14
CA LEU A 23 30.38 -2.86 0.04
C LEU A 23 29.41 -3.98 0.40
N LEU A 24 29.51 -4.52 1.61
CA LEU A 24 28.67 -5.65 2.00
C LEU A 24 27.27 -5.13 2.36
N PRO A 25 26.21 -5.68 1.71
CA PRO A 25 24.85 -5.29 2.04
C PRO A 25 24.45 -5.85 3.39
N GLY A 26 23.90 -5.00 4.27
CA GLY A 26 23.15 -5.47 5.42
C GLY A 26 21.79 -6.06 4.99
N LEU A 27 21.09 -6.73 5.90
CA LEU A 27 19.82 -7.42 5.62
C LEU A 27 18.78 -6.48 4.98
N ALA A 28 18.74 -5.21 5.40
CA ALA A 28 17.80 -4.24 4.85
C ALA A 28 18.04 -4.00 3.35
N VAL A 29 19.29 -3.79 2.94
CA VAL A 29 19.65 -3.61 1.53
C VAL A 29 19.47 -4.92 0.77
N PHE A 30 19.94 -6.05 1.33
CA PHE A 30 19.84 -7.37 0.70
C PHE A 30 18.38 -7.74 0.39
N LEU A 31 17.49 -7.67 1.37
CA LEU A 31 16.07 -8.00 1.16
C LEU A 31 15.37 -6.98 0.23
N SER A 32 15.78 -5.71 0.27
CA SER A 32 15.25 -4.71 -0.67
C SER A 32 15.61 -5.01 -2.11
N VAL A 33 16.87 -5.36 -2.38
CA VAL A 33 17.32 -5.79 -3.71
C VAL A 33 16.59 -7.07 -4.12
N LEU A 34 16.49 -8.04 -3.22
CA LEU A 34 15.80 -9.30 -3.47
C LEU A 34 14.30 -9.06 -3.80
N SER A 35 13.63 -8.14 -3.07
CA SER A 35 12.22 -7.82 -3.34
C SER A 35 12.02 -7.20 -4.71
N VAL A 36 12.93 -6.34 -5.17
CA VAL A 36 12.89 -5.76 -6.52
C VAL A 36 13.00 -6.85 -7.58
N PHE A 37 13.96 -7.77 -7.46
CA PHE A 37 14.09 -8.88 -8.41
C PHE A 37 12.94 -9.88 -8.32
N TYR A 38 12.42 -10.15 -7.12
CA TYR A 38 11.21 -10.96 -6.95
C TYR A 38 10.02 -10.32 -7.69
N CYS A 39 9.82 -9.02 -7.52
CA CYS A 39 8.76 -8.29 -8.24
C CYS A 39 8.96 -8.35 -9.75
N LEU A 40 10.18 -8.14 -10.22
CA LEU A 40 10.47 -8.06 -11.65
C LEU A 40 10.34 -9.42 -12.34
N LEU A 41 10.87 -10.48 -11.73
CA LEU A 41 11.07 -11.78 -12.38
C LEU A 41 9.97 -12.81 -12.05
N LEU A 42 9.45 -12.81 -10.82
CA LEU A 42 8.50 -13.81 -10.34
C LEU A 42 7.07 -13.28 -10.27
N TYR A 43 6.90 -12.03 -9.83
CA TYR A 43 5.59 -11.38 -9.78
C TYR A 43 5.16 -10.77 -11.12
N ASP A 44 6.07 -10.63 -12.07
CA ASP A 44 5.84 -9.97 -13.36
C ASP A 44 5.36 -8.52 -13.23
N ALA A 45 6.08 -7.73 -12.43
CA ALA A 45 5.75 -6.33 -12.17
C ALA A 45 5.47 -5.50 -13.44
N PRO A 46 6.16 -5.71 -14.57
CA PRO A 46 5.86 -5.01 -15.83
C PRO A 46 4.39 -5.10 -16.27
N THR A 47 3.70 -6.16 -15.89
CA THR A 47 2.29 -6.41 -16.21
C THR A 47 1.40 -6.28 -14.98
N GLN A 48 1.77 -6.96 -13.88
CA GLN A 48 0.92 -7.09 -12.70
C GLN A 48 0.70 -5.79 -11.92
N LEU A 49 1.61 -4.83 -12.00
CA LEU A 49 1.42 -3.49 -11.42
C LEU A 49 0.24 -2.74 -12.07
N PHE A 50 -0.11 -3.09 -13.31
CA PHE A 50 -1.14 -2.44 -14.11
C PHE A 50 -2.44 -3.24 -14.22
N ARG A 51 -2.63 -4.29 -13.40
CA ARG A 51 -3.87 -5.07 -13.38
C ARG A 51 -5.08 -4.31 -12.84
N ASP A 52 -4.86 -3.13 -12.27
CA ASP A 52 -5.89 -2.20 -11.83
C ASP A 52 -5.98 -1.02 -12.80
N SER A 53 -7.20 -0.76 -13.30
CA SER A 53 -7.45 0.30 -14.27
C SER A 53 -7.22 1.71 -13.74
N ASP A 54 -7.31 1.89 -12.43
CA ASP A 54 -7.17 3.22 -11.81
C ASP A 54 -5.80 3.84 -12.09
N THR A 55 -4.76 3.02 -12.24
CA THR A 55 -3.45 3.49 -12.71
C THR A 55 -3.56 4.40 -13.92
N GLY A 56 -4.50 4.11 -14.81
CA GLY A 56 -4.68 4.85 -16.07
C GLY A 56 -5.11 6.30 -15.85
N TRP A 57 -6.14 6.54 -15.05
CA TRP A 57 -6.61 7.89 -14.80
C TRP A 57 -5.67 8.67 -13.86
N HIS A 58 -4.98 8.00 -12.91
CA HIS A 58 -3.94 8.62 -12.08
C HIS A 58 -2.81 9.21 -12.95
N ILE A 59 -2.30 8.43 -13.90
CA ILE A 59 -1.26 8.91 -14.83
C ILE A 59 -1.78 10.11 -15.61
N ARG A 60 -2.98 10.03 -16.22
CA ARG A 60 -3.51 11.12 -17.06
C ARG A 60 -3.85 12.37 -16.28
N ASN A 61 -4.34 12.21 -15.04
CA ASN A 61 -4.56 13.34 -14.14
C ASN A 61 -3.24 14.05 -13.80
N GLY A 62 -2.20 13.29 -13.45
CA GLY A 62 -0.88 13.84 -13.16
C GLY A 62 -0.28 14.57 -14.36
N GLU A 63 -0.34 13.99 -15.56
CA GLU A 63 0.12 14.65 -16.78
C GLU A 63 -0.66 15.94 -17.09
N THR A 64 -1.96 15.94 -16.83
CA THR A 64 -2.81 17.13 -17.01
C THR A 64 -2.44 18.23 -16.02
N ILE A 65 -2.25 17.88 -14.75
CA ILE A 65 -1.81 18.83 -13.71
C ILE A 65 -0.43 19.43 -14.07
N LEU A 66 0.51 18.59 -14.52
CA LEU A 66 1.86 19.02 -14.92
C LEU A 66 1.81 19.97 -16.13
N ARG A 67 0.96 19.71 -17.12
CA ARG A 67 0.80 20.51 -18.31
C ARG A 67 0.10 21.85 -18.04
N ASP A 68 -1.01 21.81 -17.29
CA ASP A 68 -1.92 22.94 -17.14
C ASP A 68 -1.61 23.76 -15.87
N HIS A 69 -0.74 23.25 -14.98
CA HIS A 69 -0.40 23.84 -13.67
C HIS A 69 -1.64 24.16 -12.83
N LYS A 70 -2.69 23.34 -12.96
CA LYS A 70 -3.97 23.50 -12.26
C LYS A 70 -4.51 22.15 -11.80
N LEU A 71 -5.11 22.14 -10.60
CA LEU A 71 -5.82 20.97 -10.10
C LEU A 71 -7.24 20.95 -10.69
N PRO A 72 -7.73 19.79 -11.15
CA PRO A 72 -9.11 19.67 -11.56
C PRO A 72 -10.03 19.82 -10.34
N THR A 73 -11.07 20.63 -10.48
CA THR A 73 -12.12 20.83 -9.47
C THR A 73 -13.44 20.17 -9.88
N THR A 74 -13.54 19.78 -11.15
CA THR A 74 -14.69 19.10 -11.74
C THR A 74 -14.22 17.90 -12.54
N ASP A 75 -15.09 16.92 -12.77
CA ASP A 75 -14.77 15.71 -13.51
C ASP A 75 -14.43 15.99 -14.98
N PRO A 76 -13.20 15.66 -15.41
CA PRO A 76 -12.78 15.83 -16.79
C PRO A 76 -12.92 14.56 -17.63
N TYR A 77 -13.35 13.40 -17.06
CA TYR A 77 -13.19 12.10 -17.70
C TYR A 77 -14.49 11.40 -18.08
N SER A 78 -15.60 11.62 -17.35
CA SER A 78 -16.84 10.93 -17.65
C SER A 78 -17.82 11.79 -18.43
N PHE A 79 -18.74 11.14 -19.16
CA PHE A 79 -19.90 11.81 -19.73
C PHE A 79 -21.13 11.64 -18.82
N SER A 80 -21.14 10.66 -17.92
CA SER A 80 -22.24 10.41 -17.01
C SER A 80 -22.36 11.45 -15.89
N LYS A 81 -21.23 12.04 -15.48
CA LYS A 81 -21.11 13.05 -14.44
C LYS A 81 -20.27 14.25 -14.88
N ALA A 82 -20.35 14.59 -16.16
CA ALA A 82 -19.55 15.66 -16.76
C ALA A 82 -19.73 16.99 -16.01
N GLY A 83 -18.63 17.57 -15.57
CA GLY A 83 -18.63 18.89 -14.90
C GLY A 83 -19.06 18.86 -13.43
N GLU A 84 -19.45 17.71 -12.87
CA GLU A 84 -19.71 17.60 -11.42
C GLU A 84 -18.42 17.83 -10.62
N ARG A 85 -18.57 18.33 -9.40
CA ARG A 85 -17.42 18.59 -8.52
C ARG A 85 -16.68 17.30 -8.17
N TRP A 86 -15.36 17.32 -8.38
CA TRP A 86 -14.47 16.21 -8.06
C TRP A 86 -13.33 16.63 -7.14
N TYR A 87 -13.02 15.81 -6.14
CA TYR A 87 -11.90 15.99 -5.24
C TYR A 87 -10.73 15.10 -5.70
N ALA A 88 -9.74 15.68 -6.37
CA ALA A 88 -8.50 14.97 -6.72
C ALA A 88 -7.58 14.87 -5.49
N TRP A 89 -8.00 14.12 -4.49
CA TRP A 89 -7.34 14.05 -3.16
C TRP A 89 -5.94 13.43 -3.17
N GLU A 90 -5.61 12.65 -4.21
CA GLU A 90 -4.31 11.99 -4.42
C GLU A 90 -3.45 12.73 -5.45
N TRP A 91 -3.75 14.02 -5.68
CA TRP A 91 -3.14 14.82 -6.73
C TRP A 91 -1.61 14.82 -6.72
N GLY A 92 -0.97 14.78 -5.53
CA GLY A 92 0.49 14.73 -5.41
C GLY A 92 1.08 13.41 -5.91
N ALA A 93 0.41 12.29 -5.63
CA ALA A 93 0.77 11.00 -6.20
C ALA A 93 0.55 10.96 -7.71
N ASP A 94 -0.57 11.52 -8.19
CA ASP A 94 -0.87 11.63 -9.62
C ASP A 94 0.24 12.38 -10.35
N VAL A 95 0.68 13.51 -9.80
CA VAL A 95 1.79 14.32 -10.35
C VAL A 95 3.07 13.51 -10.45
N ILE A 96 3.42 12.75 -9.41
CA ILE A 96 4.62 11.89 -9.42
C ILE A 96 4.47 10.77 -10.46
N MET A 97 3.29 10.15 -10.57
CA MET A 97 3.01 9.12 -11.57
C MET A 97 3.04 9.69 -13.00
N GLY A 98 2.42 10.84 -13.22
CA GLY A 98 2.44 11.56 -14.50
C GLY A 98 3.84 11.95 -14.91
N TRP A 99 4.65 12.46 -13.97
CA TRP A 99 6.06 12.79 -14.21
C TRP A 99 6.87 11.54 -14.58
N ALA A 100 6.72 10.44 -13.85
CA ALA A 100 7.40 9.19 -14.16
C ALA A 100 7.01 8.67 -15.55
N HIS A 101 5.72 8.79 -15.92
CA HIS A 101 5.23 8.42 -17.24
C HIS A 101 5.76 9.34 -18.36
N GLN A 102 5.84 10.64 -18.13
CA GLN A 102 6.43 11.57 -19.11
C GLN A 102 7.92 11.31 -19.33
N TRP A 103 8.64 10.87 -18.28
CA TRP A 103 10.07 10.58 -18.35
C TRP A 103 10.38 9.34 -19.19
N ASP A 104 9.68 8.22 -18.99
CA ASP A 104 9.98 6.95 -19.66
C ASP A 104 8.72 6.06 -19.88
N GLY A 105 7.58 6.65 -20.08
CA GLY A 105 6.33 5.93 -20.31
C GLY A 105 6.00 5.00 -19.15
N MET A 106 5.39 3.85 -19.46
CA MET A 106 5.05 2.84 -18.46
C MET A 106 6.29 2.26 -17.75
N ARG A 107 7.48 2.26 -18.36
CA ARG A 107 8.74 1.85 -17.71
C ARG A 107 9.08 2.75 -16.53
N GLY A 108 8.91 4.07 -16.71
CA GLY A 108 9.10 5.04 -15.63
C GLY A 108 8.15 4.78 -14.45
N VAL A 109 6.90 4.42 -14.74
CA VAL A 109 5.94 4.03 -13.70
C VAL A 109 6.35 2.73 -12.99
N VAL A 110 6.81 1.71 -13.72
CA VAL A 110 7.34 0.46 -13.12
C VAL A 110 8.51 0.78 -12.18
N LEU A 111 9.48 1.59 -12.63
CA LEU A 111 10.63 1.99 -11.81
C LEU A 111 10.22 2.73 -10.54
N LEU A 112 9.26 3.66 -10.64
CA LEU A 112 8.70 4.37 -9.50
C LEU A 112 8.14 3.38 -8.46
N TYR A 113 7.31 2.43 -8.90
CA TYR A 113 6.67 1.49 -7.97
C TYR A 113 7.63 0.45 -7.41
N LEU A 114 8.61 -0.01 -8.18
CA LEU A 114 9.70 -0.83 -7.66
C LEU A 114 10.53 -0.07 -6.61
N THR A 115 10.73 1.25 -6.78
CA THR A 115 11.38 2.09 -5.78
C THR A 115 10.57 2.15 -4.47
N LEU A 116 9.25 2.31 -4.55
CA LEU A 116 8.38 2.30 -3.37
C LEU A 116 8.38 0.94 -2.66
N ILE A 117 8.33 -0.17 -3.41
CA ILE A 117 8.40 -1.53 -2.86
C ILE A 117 9.76 -1.77 -2.18
N CYS A 118 10.85 -1.33 -2.81
CA CYS A 118 12.19 -1.35 -2.25
C CYS A 118 12.26 -0.58 -0.92
N ALA A 119 11.71 0.64 -0.90
CA ALA A 119 11.65 1.48 0.30
C ALA A 119 10.80 0.84 1.41
N CYS A 120 9.65 0.24 1.09
CA CYS A 120 8.84 -0.51 2.05
C CYS A 120 9.63 -1.65 2.67
N THR A 121 10.32 -2.47 1.87
CA THR A 121 11.12 -3.60 2.36
C THR A 121 12.30 -3.12 3.22
N TYR A 122 12.97 -2.05 2.81
CA TYR A 122 14.05 -1.44 3.59
C TYR A 122 13.55 -0.97 4.97
N LEU A 123 12.48 -0.19 5.00
CA LEU A 123 11.91 0.32 6.25
C LEU A 123 11.35 -0.81 7.12
N TRP A 124 10.81 -1.88 6.51
CA TRP A 124 10.33 -3.06 7.21
C TRP A 124 11.45 -3.73 8.01
N VAL A 125 12.64 -3.95 7.40
CA VAL A 125 13.80 -4.50 8.13
C VAL A 125 14.30 -3.52 9.19
N ARG A 126 14.32 -2.22 8.89
CA ARG A 126 14.72 -1.19 9.87
C ARG A 126 13.80 -1.19 11.09
N LEU A 127 12.50 -1.44 10.88
CA LEU A 127 11.54 -1.55 11.97
C LEU A 127 11.82 -2.78 12.85
N HIS A 128 12.18 -3.94 12.27
CA HIS A 128 12.63 -5.10 13.05
C HIS A 128 13.79 -4.74 13.99
N TRP A 129 14.75 -3.94 13.50
CA TRP A 129 15.91 -3.55 14.31
C TRP A 129 15.55 -2.51 15.38
N ALA A 130 14.68 -1.59 15.06
CA ALA A 130 14.23 -0.56 16.02
C ALA A 130 13.50 -1.18 17.23
N VAL A 131 12.69 -2.20 17.00
CA VAL A 131 11.95 -2.89 18.08
C VAL A 131 12.75 -4.00 18.76
N GLY A 132 14.03 -4.16 18.45
CA GLY A 132 14.86 -5.18 19.10
C GLY A 132 14.67 -6.61 18.57
N GLY A 133 14.13 -6.77 17.36
CA GLY A 133 13.81 -8.07 16.77
C GLY A 133 15.00 -9.00 16.57
N ASN A 134 14.75 -10.30 16.53
CA ASN A 134 15.70 -11.36 16.25
C ASN A 134 16.03 -11.42 14.74
N PHE A 135 17.29 -11.61 14.40
CA PHE A 135 17.76 -11.68 13.01
C PHE A 135 17.14 -12.83 12.21
N LEU A 136 17.10 -14.04 12.79
CA LEU A 136 16.50 -15.19 12.11
C LEU A 136 15.00 -15.00 11.89
N PHE A 137 14.28 -14.46 12.87
CA PHE A 137 12.86 -14.21 12.71
C PHE A 137 12.59 -13.17 11.63
N ALA A 138 13.41 -12.12 11.51
CA ALA A 138 13.29 -11.18 10.39
C ALA A 138 13.46 -11.87 9.02
N CYS A 139 14.43 -12.78 8.89
CA CYS A 139 14.62 -13.58 7.67
C CYS A 139 13.41 -14.49 7.37
N LEU A 140 12.91 -15.22 8.38
CA LEU A 140 11.79 -16.15 8.21
C LEU A 140 10.48 -15.43 7.88
N LEU A 141 10.25 -14.24 8.45
CA LEU A 141 9.06 -13.43 8.24
C LEU A 141 9.05 -12.70 6.89
N ALA A 142 10.17 -12.65 6.17
CA ALA A 142 10.23 -12.02 4.85
C ALA A 142 9.31 -12.70 3.82
N SER A 143 9.22 -14.04 3.84
CA SER A 143 8.35 -14.78 2.92
C SER A 143 6.85 -14.49 3.17
N PRO A 144 6.27 -14.69 4.36
CA PRO A 144 4.87 -14.34 4.61
C PRO A 144 4.59 -12.83 4.42
N MET A 145 5.55 -11.95 4.69
CA MET A 145 5.42 -10.54 4.38
C MET A 145 5.26 -10.31 2.89
N LEU A 146 6.19 -10.79 2.05
CA LEU A 146 6.15 -10.58 0.61
C LEU A 146 4.87 -11.15 -0.02
N THR A 147 4.45 -12.36 0.38
CA THR A 147 3.23 -12.99 -0.15
C THR A 147 1.95 -12.28 0.28
N THR A 148 1.92 -11.68 1.47
CA THR A 148 0.76 -10.90 1.92
C THR A 148 0.72 -9.52 1.26
N VAL A 149 1.86 -8.88 1.08
CA VAL A 149 1.93 -7.51 0.52
C VAL A 149 1.69 -7.52 -1.00
N ASN A 150 2.09 -8.58 -1.72
CA ASN A 150 1.90 -8.67 -3.17
C ASN A 150 0.42 -8.74 -3.61
N LEU A 151 -0.51 -9.02 -2.70
CA LEU A 151 -1.96 -8.92 -2.96
C LEU A 151 -2.34 -7.55 -3.53
N HIS A 152 -1.64 -6.49 -3.09
CA HIS A 152 -1.93 -5.10 -3.46
C HIS A 152 -0.69 -4.37 -4.02
N TRP A 153 0.24 -5.09 -4.66
CA TRP A 153 1.26 -4.43 -5.47
C TRP A 153 0.64 -3.96 -6.78
N LEU A 154 0.12 -2.76 -6.73
CA LEU A 154 -0.54 -2.08 -7.83
C LEU A 154 0.10 -0.71 -8.02
N ALA A 155 0.15 -0.21 -9.25
CA ALA A 155 0.62 1.14 -9.54
C ALA A 155 -0.45 2.18 -9.13
N ARG A 156 -0.69 2.28 -7.81
CA ARG A 156 -1.69 3.16 -7.18
C ARG A 156 -1.10 3.95 -6.00
N PRO A 157 -1.66 5.09 -5.64
CA PRO A 157 -1.16 5.97 -4.58
C PRO A 157 -0.96 5.35 -3.19
N HIS A 158 -1.64 4.24 -2.87
CA HIS A 158 -1.54 3.60 -1.56
C HIS A 158 -0.13 3.10 -1.19
N LEU A 159 0.76 2.81 -2.17
CA LEU A 159 2.15 2.43 -1.87
C LEU A 159 2.95 3.58 -1.25
N PHE A 160 2.68 4.84 -1.62
CA PHE A 160 3.25 6.00 -0.92
C PHE A 160 2.83 6.00 0.55
N SER A 161 1.58 5.65 0.81
CA SER A 161 1.04 5.57 2.17
C SER A 161 1.72 4.47 3.00
N TRP A 162 2.07 3.33 2.41
CA TRP A 162 2.81 2.27 3.11
C TRP A 162 4.20 2.72 3.54
N VAL A 163 4.92 3.42 2.67
CA VAL A 163 6.23 4.01 3.00
C VAL A 163 6.10 5.01 4.16
N LEU A 164 5.11 5.90 4.08
CA LEU A 164 4.86 6.91 5.13
C LEU A 164 4.44 6.28 6.46
N MET A 165 3.60 5.25 6.42
CA MET A 165 3.16 4.54 7.62
C MET A 165 4.30 3.77 8.28
N LEU A 166 5.12 3.05 7.51
CA LEU A 166 6.33 2.40 8.01
C LEU A 166 7.30 3.40 8.61
N GLY A 167 7.52 4.53 7.92
CA GLY A 167 8.35 5.63 8.42
C GLY A 167 7.83 6.22 9.73
N ALA A 168 6.52 6.43 9.83
CA ALA A 168 5.86 6.96 11.04
C ALA A 168 5.99 5.99 12.22
N VAL A 169 5.71 4.69 12.02
CA VAL A 169 5.83 3.68 13.09
C VAL A 169 7.30 3.51 13.49
N LEU A 170 8.23 3.41 12.52
CA LEU A 170 9.66 3.36 12.80
C LEU A 170 10.12 4.56 13.63
N TRP A 171 9.62 5.75 13.31
CA TRP A 171 9.95 6.96 14.06
C TRP A 171 9.37 6.93 15.47
N LEU A 172 8.11 6.52 15.66
CA LEU A 172 7.47 6.40 16.96
C LEU A 172 8.15 5.36 17.86
N GLU A 173 8.55 4.20 17.32
CA GLU A 173 9.31 3.18 18.06
C GLU A 173 10.73 3.64 18.43
N SER A 174 11.31 4.58 17.65
CA SER A 174 12.62 5.17 17.91
C SER A 174 12.54 6.54 18.58
N ALA A 175 11.35 6.97 19.00
CA ALA A 175 11.10 8.34 19.43
C ALA A 175 11.91 8.71 20.67
N PRO A 176 12.51 9.90 20.67
CA PRO A 176 13.21 10.42 21.83
C PRO A 176 12.20 10.80 22.92
N THR A 177 12.67 10.82 24.17
CA THR A 177 11.86 11.26 25.31
C THR A 177 11.62 12.79 25.33
N VAL A 178 12.43 13.54 24.60
CA VAL A 178 12.37 15.01 24.56
C VAL A 178 11.94 15.51 23.20
N PHE A 179 10.84 16.25 23.14
CA PHE A 179 10.33 16.89 21.93
C PHE A 179 11.20 18.11 21.56
N LYS A 180 11.67 18.15 20.31
CA LYS A 180 12.50 19.22 19.76
C LYS A 180 11.87 19.79 18.49
N LEU A 181 12.24 21.01 18.11
CA LEU A 181 11.75 21.68 16.89
C LEU A 181 11.88 20.81 15.62
N ARG A 182 12.98 20.08 15.46
CA ARG A 182 13.17 19.15 14.33
C ARG A 182 12.08 18.07 14.24
N HIS A 183 11.55 17.62 15.39
CA HIS A 183 10.47 16.64 15.45
C HIS A 183 9.15 17.27 15.00
N ALA A 184 8.88 18.52 15.44
CA ALA A 184 7.74 19.29 15.00
C ALA A 184 7.75 19.49 13.47
N LEU A 185 8.90 19.90 12.93
CA LEU A 185 9.08 20.06 11.48
C LEU A 185 8.85 18.73 10.73
N GLY A 186 9.41 17.63 11.23
CA GLY A 186 9.20 16.29 10.64
C GLY A 186 7.74 15.86 10.62
N ILE A 187 6.99 16.14 11.70
CA ILE A 187 5.54 15.86 11.78
C ILE A 187 4.76 16.69 10.77
N VAL A 188 5.02 18.01 10.73
CA VAL A 188 4.34 18.91 9.78
C VAL A 188 4.60 18.48 8.35
N MET A 189 5.87 18.25 7.99
CA MET A 189 6.23 17.82 6.64
C MET A 189 5.63 16.46 6.30
N GLY A 190 5.72 15.48 7.21
CA GLY A 190 5.19 14.13 6.99
C GLY A 190 3.68 14.11 6.84
N ALA A 191 2.95 14.80 7.72
CA ALA A 191 1.49 14.85 7.67
C ALA A 191 0.98 15.63 6.45
N ALA A 192 1.60 16.78 6.13
CA ALA A 192 1.27 17.54 4.92
C ALA A 192 1.56 16.73 3.65
N LEU A 193 2.72 16.05 3.59
CA LEU A 193 3.04 15.19 2.45
C LEU A 193 2.01 14.07 2.29
N TRP A 194 1.67 13.38 3.38
CA TRP A 194 0.71 12.27 3.35
C TRP A 194 -0.68 12.71 2.88
N THR A 195 -1.17 13.87 3.35
CA THR A 195 -2.48 14.41 2.94
C THR A 195 -2.57 14.69 1.43
N ASN A 196 -1.46 15.07 0.80
CA ASN A 196 -1.43 15.35 -0.63
C ASN A 196 -1.13 14.10 -1.50
N LEU A 197 -0.72 12.97 -0.89
CA LEU A 197 -0.39 11.75 -1.60
C LEU A 197 -1.48 10.68 -1.55
N HIS A 198 -2.22 10.55 -0.42
CA HIS A 198 -3.20 9.46 -0.29
C HIS A 198 -4.23 9.71 0.80
N ALA A 199 -5.45 9.25 0.56
CA ALA A 199 -6.62 9.38 1.44
C ALA A 199 -6.45 8.81 2.87
N SER A 200 -5.45 7.97 3.12
CA SER A 200 -5.18 7.41 4.45
C SER A 200 -4.42 8.34 5.40
N PHE A 201 -4.17 9.58 5.03
CA PHE A 201 -3.47 10.57 5.86
C PHE A 201 -4.01 10.73 7.30
N PRO A 202 -5.30 10.48 7.63
CA PRO A 202 -5.76 10.53 9.00
C PRO A 202 -5.00 9.55 9.93
N LEU A 203 -4.39 8.49 9.36
CA LEU A 203 -3.55 7.56 10.11
C LEU A 203 -2.34 8.25 10.76
N ALA A 204 -1.84 9.36 10.20
CA ALA A 204 -0.77 10.14 10.84
C ALA A 204 -1.19 10.65 12.23
N VAL A 205 -2.42 11.14 12.36
CA VAL A 205 -2.99 11.62 13.63
C VAL A 205 -3.39 10.43 14.52
N ILE A 206 -4.06 9.44 13.95
CA ILE A 206 -4.54 8.24 14.67
C ILE A 206 -3.37 7.50 15.34
N LEU A 207 -2.24 7.33 14.67
CA LEU A 207 -1.05 6.71 15.24
C LEU A 207 -0.54 7.49 16.46
N LEU A 208 -0.44 8.82 16.38
CA LEU A 208 0.01 9.65 17.49
C LEU A 208 -0.94 9.56 18.69
N VAL A 209 -2.26 9.58 18.46
CA VAL A 209 -3.26 9.42 19.52
C VAL A 209 -3.17 8.02 20.14
N LEU A 210 -3.03 6.97 19.33
CA LEU A 210 -2.89 5.60 19.79
C LEU A 210 -1.65 5.43 20.66
N TYR A 211 -0.50 5.96 20.23
CA TYR A 211 0.75 5.89 21.00
C TYR A 211 0.66 6.73 22.28
N CYS A 212 0.04 7.92 22.23
CA CYS A 212 -0.21 8.73 23.42
C CYS A 212 -1.00 7.94 24.48
N PHE A 213 -2.14 7.37 24.07
CA PHE A 213 -2.99 6.56 24.94
C PHE A 213 -2.25 5.34 25.48
N SER A 214 -1.56 4.61 24.62
CA SER A 214 -0.83 3.39 25.00
C SER A 214 0.30 3.69 25.96
N TYR A 215 1.10 4.72 25.73
CA TYR A 215 2.16 5.12 26.66
C TYR A 215 1.61 5.61 28.01
N SER A 216 0.47 6.31 28.00
CA SER A 216 -0.20 6.73 29.24
C SER A 216 -0.63 5.52 30.07
N ILE A 217 -1.22 4.50 29.44
CA ILE A 217 -1.59 3.26 30.12
C ILE A 217 -0.36 2.52 30.60
N THR A 218 0.69 2.40 29.79
CA THR A 218 1.94 1.75 30.21
C THR A 218 2.52 2.42 31.44
N SER A 219 2.56 3.76 31.47
CA SER A 219 3.03 4.53 32.64
C SER A 219 2.19 4.29 33.90
N LEU A 220 0.89 4.04 33.75
CA LEU A 220 0.01 3.73 34.90
C LEU A 220 0.14 2.28 35.40
N LEU A 221 0.35 1.33 34.49
CA LEU A 221 0.40 -0.10 34.84
C LEU A 221 1.78 -0.57 35.30
N TYR A 222 2.84 0.02 34.76
CA TYR A 222 4.23 -0.41 35.01
C TYR A 222 5.00 0.72 35.69
N GLN A 223 5.48 0.47 36.92
CA GLN A 223 6.23 1.47 37.69
C GLN A 223 7.66 1.68 37.16
N VAL A 224 8.23 0.66 36.53
CA VAL A 224 9.55 0.76 35.90
C VAL A 224 9.42 1.62 34.65
N ASP A 225 10.29 2.64 34.55
CA ASP A 225 10.33 3.61 33.44
C ASP A 225 9.04 4.43 33.24
N ALA A 226 8.17 4.55 34.26
CA ALA A 226 6.91 5.27 34.20
C ALA A 226 7.08 6.73 33.71
N ASP A 227 8.12 7.43 34.18
CA ASP A 227 8.43 8.79 33.77
C ASP A 227 8.82 8.89 32.29
N GLU A 228 9.53 7.90 31.77
CA GLU A 228 9.87 7.84 30.35
C GLU A 228 8.62 7.68 29.48
N TYR A 229 7.74 6.75 29.84
CA TYR A 229 6.48 6.53 29.12
C TYR A 229 5.58 7.76 29.20
N LEU A 230 5.50 8.42 30.37
CA LEU A 230 4.74 9.65 30.52
C LEU A 230 5.32 10.79 29.65
N SER A 231 6.64 10.89 29.55
CA SER A 231 7.30 11.84 28.66
C SER A 231 6.97 11.59 27.19
N LYS A 232 6.99 10.32 26.75
CA LYS A 232 6.59 9.92 25.39
C LYS A 232 5.11 10.18 25.14
N ALA A 233 4.23 9.93 26.12
CA ALA A 233 2.81 10.24 26.00
C ALA A 233 2.57 11.74 25.82
N ARG A 234 3.21 12.59 26.63
CA ARG A 234 3.15 14.06 26.50
C ARG A 234 3.64 14.52 25.13
N TRP A 235 4.73 13.92 24.65
CA TRP A 235 5.27 14.19 23.32
C TRP A 235 4.21 13.92 22.23
N CYS A 236 3.58 12.74 22.24
CA CYS A 236 2.51 12.39 21.30
C CYS A 236 1.29 13.31 21.44
N LEU A 237 0.93 13.72 22.66
CA LEU A 237 -0.17 14.64 22.93
C LEU A 237 0.02 16.01 22.24
N PHE A 238 1.24 16.54 22.21
CA PHE A 238 1.56 17.77 21.48
C PHE A 238 1.70 17.55 19.97
N ALA A 239 2.16 16.37 19.57
CA ALA A 239 2.37 16.03 18.17
C ALA A 239 1.06 15.83 17.40
N ALA A 240 0.03 15.25 18.04
CA ALA A 240 -1.23 14.91 17.36
C ALA A 240 -2.00 16.15 16.85
N PRO A 241 -2.22 17.23 17.63
CA PRO A 241 -2.81 18.47 17.11
C PRO A 241 -1.97 19.11 16.00
N LEU A 242 -0.64 19.06 16.14
CA LEU A 242 0.28 19.60 15.14
C LEU A 242 0.16 18.84 13.81
N ALA A 243 0.09 17.52 13.87
CA ALA A 243 -0.16 16.68 12.68
C ALA A 243 -1.54 16.99 12.06
N LEU A 244 -2.58 17.12 12.90
CA LEU A 244 -3.93 17.45 12.43
C LEU A 244 -3.94 18.81 11.70
N LEU A 245 -3.32 19.83 12.27
CA LEU A 245 -3.21 21.14 11.61
C LEU A 245 -2.40 21.05 10.30
N ALA A 246 -1.34 20.25 10.29
CA ALA A 246 -0.53 20.07 9.11
C ALA A 246 -1.29 19.36 7.96
N THR A 247 -2.28 18.51 8.26
CA THR A 247 -3.13 17.91 7.23
C THR A 247 -4.03 18.91 6.51
N LEU A 248 -4.18 20.14 7.04
CA LEU A 248 -4.88 21.23 6.34
C LEU A 248 -4.02 21.87 5.25
N LEU A 249 -2.72 21.59 5.21
CA LEU A 249 -1.80 22.05 4.15
C LEU A 249 -2.00 21.24 2.86
N ASN A 250 -3.19 21.34 2.32
CA ASN A 250 -3.60 20.75 1.04
C ASN A 250 -4.49 21.75 0.27
N PRO A 251 -4.60 21.65 -1.06
CA PRO A 251 -5.37 22.62 -1.88
C PRO A 251 -6.88 22.66 -1.57
N MET A 252 -7.44 21.61 -0.96
CA MET A 252 -8.88 21.50 -0.66
C MET A 252 -9.18 21.87 0.81
N GLY A 253 -8.14 22.12 1.63
CA GLY A 253 -8.27 22.43 3.05
C GLY A 253 -9.08 21.39 3.82
N ILE A 254 -10.06 21.82 4.62
CA ILE A 254 -10.95 20.93 5.38
C ILE A 254 -11.88 20.10 4.47
N GLY A 255 -12.09 20.50 3.23
CA GLY A 255 -12.99 19.83 2.30
C GLY A 255 -12.62 18.36 2.06
N VAL A 256 -11.32 18.05 1.95
CA VAL A 256 -10.87 16.66 1.78
C VAL A 256 -11.16 15.80 3.01
N HIS A 257 -11.07 16.34 4.21
CA HIS A 257 -11.39 15.62 5.45
C HIS A 257 -12.87 15.26 5.52
N LEU A 258 -13.74 16.22 5.20
CA LEU A 258 -15.19 16.00 5.18
C LEU A 258 -15.59 15.00 4.09
N HIS A 259 -14.97 15.08 2.92
CA HIS A 259 -15.23 14.17 1.82
C HIS A 259 -14.82 12.71 2.18
N ILE A 260 -13.61 12.52 2.72
CA ILE A 260 -13.13 11.20 3.16
C ILE A 260 -14.00 10.65 4.31
N ALA A 261 -14.38 11.49 5.27
CA ALA A 261 -15.24 11.08 6.37
C ALA A 261 -16.62 10.62 5.85
N ALA A 262 -17.22 11.36 4.92
CA ALA A 262 -18.48 10.99 4.29
C ALA A 262 -18.37 9.68 3.47
N TYR A 263 -17.28 9.51 2.73
CA TYR A 263 -17.01 8.29 1.97
C TYR A 263 -16.90 7.06 2.89
N LEU A 264 -16.07 7.15 3.95
CA LEU A 264 -15.87 6.04 4.90
C LEU A 264 -17.11 5.74 5.76
N ALA A 265 -17.97 6.73 6.00
CA ALA A 265 -19.24 6.54 6.70
C ALA A 265 -20.31 5.83 5.84
N ASN A 266 -20.13 5.78 4.51
CA ASN A 266 -21.09 5.16 3.60
C ASN A 266 -20.88 3.63 3.49
N SER A 267 -21.27 2.91 4.54
CA SER A 267 -21.11 1.45 4.60
C SER A 267 -21.80 0.71 3.44
N ALA A 268 -22.92 1.24 2.93
CA ALA A 268 -23.64 0.65 1.81
C ALA A 268 -22.88 0.76 0.49
N LEU A 269 -22.09 1.83 0.29
CA LEU A 269 -21.18 1.96 -0.85
C LEU A 269 -19.96 1.04 -0.68
N LEU A 270 -19.31 1.09 0.49
CA LEU A 270 -18.13 0.28 0.78
C LEU A 270 -18.42 -1.23 0.67
N ALA A 271 -19.63 -1.67 1.00
CA ALA A 271 -20.05 -3.07 0.84
C ALA A 271 -20.10 -3.55 -0.63
N ARG A 272 -19.97 -2.65 -1.61
CA ARG A 272 -19.96 -2.96 -3.05
C ARG A 272 -18.59 -2.87 -3.70
N ILE A 273 -17.58 -2.49 -2.94
CA ILE A 273 -16.20 -2.33 -3.40
C ILE A 273 -15.39 -3.53 -2.91
N ALA A 274 -14.80 -4.28 -3.83
CA ALA A 274 -14.14 -5.55 -3.53
C ALA A 274 -13.01 -5.43 -2.48
N GLU A 275 -12.22 -4.37 -2.54
CA GLU A 275 -11.11 -4.13 -1.60
C GLU A 275 -11.54 -3.93 -0.14
N PHE A 276 -12.79 -3.52 0.10
CA PHE A 276 -13.37 -3.37 1.44
C PHE A 276 -14.04 -4.64 1.96
N GLN A 277 -14.09 -5.72 1.15
CA GLN A 277 -14.58 -7.03 1.60
C GLN A 277 -13.49 -7.82 2.29
N SER A 278 -13.89 -8.79 3.11
CA SER A 278 -12.98 -9.75 3.73
C SER A 278 -12.26 -10.59 2.68
N PHE A 279 -11.01 -10.95 2.97
CA PHE A 279 -10.26 -11.84 2.09
C PHE A 279 -10.91 -13.23 2.04
N ASN A 280 -10.90 -13.84 0.86
CA ASN A 280 -11.37 -15.21 0.69
C ASN A 280 -10.28 -16.21 1.10
N PHE A 281 -10.37 -16.73 2.31
CA PHE A 281 -9.40 -17.69 2.86
C PHE A 281 -9.45 -19.08 2.20
N HIS A 282 -10.34 -19.32 1.25
CA HIS A 282 -10.36 -20.54 0.42
C HIS A 282 -9.55 -20.39 -0.88
N SER A 283 -8.99 -19.21 -1.15
CA SER A 283 -8.16 -18.99 -2.33
C SER A 283 -6.77 -19.63 -2.19
N GLU A 284 -6.12 -19.90 -3.33
CA GLU A 284 -4.75 -20.39 -3.35
C GLU A 284 -3.80 -19.39 -2.65
N GLY A 285 -2.83 -19.91 -1.92
CA GLY A 285 -1.87 -19.08 -1.16
C GLY A 285 -2.41 -18.48 0.13
N ALA A 286 -3.69 -18.69 0.49
CA ALA A 286 -4.30 -18.13 1.69
C ALA A 286 -3.56 -18.53 2.99
N TRP A 287 -2.86 -19.66 3.01
CA TRP A 287 -2.16 -20.13 4.20
C TRP A 287 -1.03 -19.22 4.65
N GLN A 288 -0.34 -18.51 3.74
CA GLN A 288 0.69 -17.52 4.10
C GLN A 288 0.07 -16.32 4.82
N ILE A 289 -1.14 -15.92 4.39
CA ILE A 289 -1.91 -14.85 5.04
C ILE A 289 -2.37 -15.30 6.43
N VAL A 290 -2.85 -16.54 6.55
CA VAL A 290 -3.19 -17.13 7.84
C VAL A 290 -1.97 -17.17 8.76
N ALA A 291 -0.80 -17.59 8.26
CA ALA A 291 0.44 -17.57 9.02
C ALA A 291 0.81 -16.15 9.49
N THR A 292 0.65 -15.13 8.62
CA THR A 292 0.84 -13.71 8.99
C THR A 292 -0.06 -13.31 10.17
N VAL A 293 -1.36 -13.66 10.10
CA VAL A 293 -2.33 -13.36 11.18
C VAL A 293 -1.97 -14.09 12.47
N ILE A 294 -1.59 -15.38 12.39
CA ILE A 294 -1.18 -16.17 13.56
C ILE A 294 0.06 -15.57 14.23
N VAL A 295 1.08 -15.21 13.44
CA VAL A 295 2.30 -14.58 13.99
C VAL A 295 2.00 -13.22 14.59
N ALA A 296 1.16 -12.41 13.94
CA ALA A 296 0.72 -11.14 14.49
C ALA A 296 -0.02 -11.30 15.81
N MET A 297 -0.91 -12.30 15.93
CA MET A 297 -1.63 -12.62 17.17
C MET A 297 -0.67 -13.07 18.29
N ALA A 298 0.25 -13.99 17.98
CA ALA A 298 1.29 -14.42 18.93
C ALA A 298 2.15 -13.24 19.38
N GLY A 299 2.50 -12.35 18.44
CA GLY A 299 3.23 -11.10 18.72
C GLY A 299 2.45 -10.16 19.63
N ALA A 300 1.13 -10.01 19.43
CA ALA A 300 0.27 -9.20 20.29
C ALA A 300 0.23 -9.74 21.73
N ILE A 301 0.08 -11.06 21.88
CA ILE A 301 0.11 -11.72 23.21
C ILE A 301 1.48 -11.50 23.88
N ALA A 302 2.57 -11.67 23.15
CA ALA A 302 3.92 -11.41 23.65
C ALA A 302 4.10 -9.92 24.03
N ALA A 303 3.61 -8.99 23.21
CA ALA A 303 3.67 -7.56 23.48
C ALA A 303 2.91 -7.17 24.76
N LEU A 304 1.73 -7.75 24.98
CA LEU A 304 0.98 -7.54 26.22
C LEU A 304 1.76 -8.07 27.43
N SER A 305 2.34 -9.27 27.34
CA SER A 305 3.09 -9.90 28.44
C SER A 305 4.42 -9.19 28.77
N THR A 306 5.01 -8.50 27.80
CA THR A 306 6.26 -7.74 27.97
C THR A 306 6.05 -6.25 28.22
N GLY A 307 4.80 -5.78 28.35
CA GLY A 307 4.50 -4.36 28.60
C GLY A 307 4.61 -3.45 27.39
N ARG A 308 4.77 -4.00 26.17
CA ARG A 308 4.80 -3.23 24.92
C ARG A 308 3.38 -2.87 24.46
N PHE A 309 2.68 -2.08 25.26
CA PHE A 309 1.26 -1.80 25.05
C PHE A 309 0.95 -1.10 23.70
N PRO A 310 1.79 -0.16 23.18
CA PRO A 310 1.58 0.38 21.83
C PRO A 310 1.57 -0.70 20.74
N ALA A 311 2.53 -1.62 20.78
CA ALA A 311 2.61 -2.73 19.82
C ALA A 311 1.41 -3.68 19.93
N PHE A 312 0.95 -3.97 21.15
CA PHE A 312 -0.24 -4.78 21.42
C PHE A 312 -1.50 -4.15 20.78
N VAL A 313 -1.81 -2.89 21.13
CA VAL A 313 -3.03 -2.21 20.65
C VAL A 313 -3.00 -2.02 19.15
N LEU A 314 -1.88 -1.55 18.59
CA LEU A 314 -1.74 -1.35 17.16
C LEU A 314 -1.93 -2.66 16.38
N THR A 315 -1.30 -3.76 16.84
CA THR A 315 -1.43 -5.07 16.18
C THR A 315 -2.87 -5.58 16.22
N LEU A 316 -3.59 -5.45 17.35
CA LEU A 316 -5.00 -5.86 17.43
C LEU A 316 -5.90 -5.08 16.47
N LEU A 317 -5.71 -3.75 16.39
CA LEU A 317 -6.47 -2.90 15.45
C LEU A 317 -6.17 -3.27 13.99
N LEU A 318 -4.90 -3.56 13.67
CA LEU A 318 -4.52 -4.01 12.32
C LEU A 318 -5.12 -5.38 11.99
N ILE A 319 -5.12 -6.34 12.93
CA ILE A 319 -5.79 -7.63 12.74
C ILE A 319 -7.28 -7.44 12.47
N ALA A 320 -7.97 -6.70 13.34
CA ALA A 320 -9.41 -6.46 13.22
C ALA A 320 -9.76 -5.78 11.88
N GLY A 321 -9.01 -4.74 11.49
CA GLY A 321 -9.19 -4.05 10.22
C GLY A 321 -8.92 -4.94 9.00
N SER A 322 -7.87 -5.78 9.07
CA SER A 322 -7.46 -6.66 7.97
C SER A 322 -8.42 -7.84 7.76
N LEU A 323 -9.01 -8.37 8.82
CA LEU A 323 -10.04 -9.40 8.71
C LEU A 323 -11.34 -8.86 8.11
N ARG A 324 -11.63 -7.57 8.32
CA ARG A 324 -12.81 -6.90 7.76
C ARG A 324 -12.61 -6.46 6.31
N ALA A 325 -11.40 -6.05 5.93
CA ALA A 325 -11.10 -5.51 4.61
C ALA A 325 -9.74 -6.02 4.11
N ALA A 326 -9.75 -6.72 2.98
CA ALA A 326 -8.55 -7.35 2.41
C ALA A 326 -7.40 -6.35 2.18
N ARG A 327 -7.70 -5.08 1.86
CA ARG A 327 -6.72 -4.00 1.71
C ARG A 327 -5.91 -3.70 2.99
N GLY A 328 -6.35 -4.15 4.15
CA GLY A 328 -5.61 -4.04 5.42
C GLY A 328 -4.49 -5.07 5.58
N LEU A 329 -4.57 -6.21 4.91
CA LEU A 329 -3.62 -7.32 5.05
C LEU A 329 -2.16 -6.93 4.77
N PRO A 330 -1.84 -6.18 3.69
CA PRO A 330 -0.48 -5.70 3.47
C PRO A 330 0.05 -4.84 4.61
N VAL A 331 -0.79 -3.94 5.15
CA VAL A 331 -0.41 -3.06 6.26
C VAL A 331 -0.18 -3.87 7.54
N LEU A 332 -1.00 -4.90 7.79
CA LEU A 332 -0.79 -5.85 8.88
C LEU A 332 0.59 -6.51 8.75
N ALA A 333 0.94 -7.06 7.59
CA ALA A 333 2.23 -7.72 7.37
C ALA A 333 3.43 -6.76 7.53
N LEU A 334 3.28 -5.53 7.02
CA LEU A 334 4.34 -4.52 7.07
C LEU A 334 4.60 -4.00 8.49
N ILE A 335 3.58 -3.90 9.33
CA ILE A 335 3.70 -3.31 10.66
C ILE A 335 3.73 -4.36 11.76
N ALA A 336 2.78 -5.31 11.75
CA ALA A 336 2.63 -6.23 12.87
C ALA A 336 3.73 -7.30 12.92
N LEU A 337 4.27 -7.76 11.78
CA LEU A 337 5.33 -8.78 11.81
C LEU A 337 6.63 -8.27 12.45
N PRO A 338 7.16 -7.05 12.16
CA PRO A 338 8.28 -6.49 12.90
C PRO A 338 7.99 -6.31 14.39
N LEU A 339 6.82 -5.76 14.75
CA LEU A 339 6.42 -5.60 16.14
C LEU A 339 6.34 -6.94 16.88
N ALA A 340 5.78 -7.98 16.23
CA ALA A 340 5.72 -9.32 16.74
C ALA A 340 7.12 -9.92 16.96
N ASN A 341 8.05 -9.74 16.00
CA ASN A 341 9.43 -10.19 16.16
C ASN A 341 10.07 -9.58 17.42
N GLY A 342 9.95 -8.26 17.60
CA GLY A 342 10.49 -7.59 18.79
C GLY A 342 9.90 -8.09 20.09
N ALA A 343 8.57 -8.20 20.14
CA ALA A 343 7.85 -8.64 21.33
C ALA A 343 8.13 -10.12 21.69
N ILE A 344 8.12 -11.02 20.70
CA ILE A 344 8.43 -12.44 20.90
C ILE A 344 9.89 -12.61 21.33
N THR A 345 10.82 -11.87 20.74
CA THR A 345 12.25 -11.91 21.11
C THR A 345 12.42 -11.52 22.57
N GLU A 346 11.79 -10.45 23.03
CA GLU A 346 11.83 -10.03 24.42
C GLU A 346 11.14 -11.02 25.34
N TRP A 347 9.95 -11.49 24.98
CA TRP A 347 9.23 -12.50 25.76
C TRP A 347 10.07 -13.75 25.99
N LEU A 348 10.82 -14.22 24.98
CA LEU A 348 11.73 -15.37 25.11
C LEU A 348 12.83 -15.15 26.15
N THR A 349 13.25 -13.91 26.43
CA THR A 349 14.22 -13.61 27.48
C THR A 349 13.61 -13.68 28.89
N GLN A 350 12.29 -13.53 28.99
CA GLN A 350 11.57 -13.39 30.26
C GLN A 350 10.88 -14.68 30.70
N ILE A 351 10.94 -15.77 29.90
CA ILE A 351 10.23 -17.03 30.24
C ILE A 351 10.76 -17.59 31.56
N PRO A 352 9.95 -17.56 32.64
CA PRO A 352 10.34 -18.15 33.91
C PRO A 352 10.09 -19.67 33.90
N LYS A 353 10.86 -20.43 34.70
CA LYS A 353 10.59 -21.84 35.03
C LYS A 353 10.79 -22.88 33.91
N LEU A 354 11.62 -22.62 32.90
CA LEU A 354 12.10 -23.68 32.02
C LEU A 354 13.20 -24.51 32.71
N ARG A 355 13.35 -25.77 32.27
CA ARG A 355 14.51 -26.58 32.68
C ARG A 355 15.80 -25.81 32.31
N ALA A 356 16.79 -25.80 33.21
CA ALA A 356 18.06 -25.06 33.02
C ALA A 356 18.73 -25.33 31.67
N SER A 357 18.65 -26.58 31.17
CA SER A 357 19.18 -26.95 29.85
C SER A 357 18.45 -26.27 28.70
N MET A 358 17.12 -26.09 28.80
CA MET A 358 16.31 -25.39 27.78
C MET A 358 16.55 -23.90 27.84
N GLN A 359 16.61 -23.32 29.02
CA GLN A 359 16.90 -21.89 29.20
C GLN A 359 18.27 -21.55 28.65
N LEU A 360 19.31 -22.37 28.88
CA LEU A 360 20.63 -22.17 28.30
C LEU A 360 20.61 -22.22 26.77
N LYS A 361 19.83 -23.13 26.16
CA LYS A 361 19.69 -23.20 24.70
C LYS A 361 19.04 -21.93 24.13
N ILE A 362 17.95 -21.43 24.75
CA ILE A 362 17.28 -20.21 24.34
C ILE A 362 18.24 -19.02 24.47
N THR A 363 18.95 -18.89 25.60
CA THR A 363 19.91 -17.79 25.79
C THR A 363 20.99 -17.82 24.73
N LYS A 364 21.63 -18.97 24.47
CA LYS A 364 22.64 -19.10 23.41
C LYS A 364 22.10 -18.77 22.01
N PHE A 365 20.86 -19.20 21.72
CA PHE A 365 20.17 -18.87 20.48
C PHE A 365 19.99 -17.34 20.33
N LEU A 366 19.45 -16.68 21.35
CA LEU A 366 19.21 -15.24 21.33
C LEU A 366 20.54 -14.46 21.23
N GLU A 367 21.56 -14.83 21.98
CA GLU A 367 22.89 -14.22 21.92
C GLU A 367 23.52 -14.35 20.52
N TYR A 368 23.43 -15.54 19.92
CA TYR A 368 23.98 -15.76 18.57
C TYR A 368 23.35 -14.82 17.55
N PHE A 369 22.01 -14.74 17.50
CA PHE A 369 21.32 -13.89 16.55
C PHE A 369 21.39 -12.39 16.89
N ALA A 370 21.56 -12.03 18.17
CA ALA A 370 21.88 -10.66 18.57
C ALA A 370 23.26 -10.21 18.03
N ARG A 371 24.26 -11.09 18.04
CA ARG A 371 25.57 -10.82 17.41
C ARG A 371 25.46 -10.64 15.90
N LEU A 372 24.67 -11.49 15.22
CA LEU A 372 24.44 -11.33 13.77
C LEU A 372 23.77 -9.99 13.47
N ARG A 373 22.75 -9.57 14.24
CA ARG A 373 22.13 -8.26 14.11
C ARG A 373 23.12 -7.12 14.35
N GLN A 374 24.03 -7.26 15.34
CA GLN A 374 25.06 -6.27 15.62
C GLN A 374 26.04 -6.13 14.43
N ILE A 375 26.46 -7.23 13.82
CA ILE A 375 27.29 -7.22 12.61
C ILE A 375 26.52 -6.56 11.47
N ASP A 376 25.27 -6.98 11.24
CA ASP A 376 24.40 -6.44 10.21
C ASP A 376 24.23 -4.91 10.31
N SER A 377 24.11 -4.40 11.54
CA SER A 377 23.94 -2.96 11.78
C SER A 377 25.16 -2.12 11.37
N GLN A 378 26.34 -2.73 11.19
CA GLN A 378 27.57 -2.11 10.69
C GLN A 378 27.67 -2.15 9.17
N LEU A 379 26.88 -3.01 8.50
CA LEU A 379 26.88 -3.18 7.05
C LEU A 379 25.88 -2.21 6.42
N HIS A 380 26.31 -1.49 5.40
CA HIS A 380 25.48 -0.52 4.71
C HIS A 380 25.18 -0.94 3.28
N GLY A 381 26.21 -1.20 2.47
CA GLY A 381 26.12 -1.72 1.10
C GLY A 381 25.20 -0.90 0.18
N TRP A 382 24.99 0.39 0.44
CA TRP A 382 23.99 1.21 -0.28
C TRP A 382 24.27 1.36 -1.76
N ILE A 383 25.49 1.06 -2.19
CA ILE A 383 25.85 1.04 -3.62
C ILE A 383 25.01 0.04 -4.43
N TRP A 384 24.52 -1.02 -3.79
CA TRP A 384 23.68 -2.03 -4.44
C TRP A 384 22.30 -1.51 -4.86
N LEU A 385 21.76 -0.49 -4.17
CA LEU A 385 20.47 0.07 -4.53
C LEU A 385 20.52 0.77 -5.91
N PRO A 386 21.36 1.81 -6.13
CA PRO A 386 21.43 2.43 -7.45
C PRO A 386 21.86 1.45 -8.55
N LEU A 387 22.79 0.52 -8.28
CA LEU A 387 23.18 -0.50 -9.24
C LEU A 387 22.00 -1.40 -9.63
N THR A 388 21.15 -1.79 -8.67
CA THR A 388 19.93 -2.55 -8.93
C THR A 388 19.00 -1.79 -9.85
N PHE A 389 18.76 -0.49 -9.59
CA PHE A 389 17.86 0.31 -10.43
C PHE A 389 18.41 0.57 -11.82
N VAL A 390 19.72 0.73 -11.98
CA VAL A 390 20.36 0.79 -13.31
C VAL A 390 20.16 -0.54 -14.05
N LEU A 391 20.38 -1.67 -13.40
CA LEU A 391 20.17 -2.98 -14.00
C LEU A 391 18.70 -3.22 -14.37
N VAL A 392 17.77 -2.88 -13.47
CA VAL A 392 16.32 -2.96 -13.75
C VAL A 392 15.94 -2.09 -14.95
N TRP A 393 16.46 -0.86 -15.01
CA TRP A 393 16.22 0.04 -16.15
C TRP A 393 16.70 -0.59 -17.47
N VAL A 394 17.90 -1.18 -17.48
CA VAL A 394 18.43 -1.91 -18.66
C VAL A 394 17.53 -3.09 -19.02
N ILE A 395 17.08 -3.90 -18.04
CA ILE A 395 16.19 -5.03 -18.28
C ILE A 395 14.86 -4.58 -18.88
N LEU A 396 14.27 -3.50 -18.37
CA LEU A 396 13.00 -2.97 -18.88
C LEU A 396 13.10 -2.40 -20.30
N HIS A 397 14.31 -2.05 -20.76
CA HIS A 397 14.56 -1.62 -22.15
C HIS A 397 14.90 -2.78 -23.10
N ALA A 398 15.10 -3.99 -22.58
CA ALA A 398 15.28 -5.15 -23.44
C ALA A 398 14.03 -5.42 -24.28
N PRO A 399 14.15 -5.78 -25.60
CA PRO A 399 13.00 -5.95 -26.48
C PRO A 399 11.91 -6.90 -25.95
N ALA A 400 12.32 -8.00 -25.29
CA ALA A 400 11.40 -8.96 -24.71
C ALA A 400 10.57 -8.40 -23.54
N ALA A 401 11.15 -7.52 -22.72
CA ALA A 401 10.45 -6.86 -21.62
C ALA A 401 9.56 -5.72 -22.12
N ALA A 402 10.05 -4.94 -23.08
CA ALA A 402 9.36 -3.76 -23.60
C ALA A 402 7.95 -4.07 -24.17
N GLN A 403 7.78 -5.27 -24.74
CA GLN A 403 6.49 -5.72 -25.30
C GLN A 403 5.45 -6.10 -24.23
N ARG A 404 5.87 -6.33 -22.99
CA ARG A 404 5.00 -6.80 -21.89
C ARG A 404 4.59 -5.70 -20.93
N ILE A 405 5.22 -4.51 -21.02
CA ILE A 405 5.01 -3.43 -20.04
C ILE A 405 3.69 -2.72 -20.29
N GLY A 406 2.79 -2.76 -19.32
CA GLY A 406 1.51 -2.05 -19.36
C GLY A 406 0.32 -2.90 -18.95
N PHE A 407 -0.86 -2.44 -19.30
CA PHE A 407 -2.11 -3.14 -18.96
C PHE A 407 -2.14 -4.54 -19.59
N PRO A 408 -2.40 -5.60 -18.80
CA PRO A 408 -2.42 -6.98 -19.31
C PRO A 408 -3.52 -7.18 -20.35
N ALA A 409 -3.13 -7.59 -21.56
CA ALA A 409 -4.05 -7.84 -22.67
C ALA A 409 -5.01 -9.03 -22.40
N SER A 410 -4.72 -9.86 -21.40
CA SER A 410 -5.61 -10.92 -20.91
C SER A 410 -6.78 -10.42 -20.06
N GLU A 411 -6.70 -9.17 -19.58
CA GLU A 411 -7.68 -8.59 -18.67
C GLU A 411 -8.32 -7.31 -19.19
N PHE A 412 -7.63 -6.59 -20.07
CA PHE A 412 -8.06 -5.29 -20.61
C PHE A 412 -8.31 -5.38 -22.12
N PRO A 413 -9.21 -4.55 -22.66
CA PRO A 413 -9.62 -4.59 -24.08
C PRO A 413 -8.56 -3.94 -25.00
N VAL A 414 -7.31 -4.42 -24.91
CA VAL A 414 -6.15 -3.82 -25.61
C VAL A 414 -6.34 -3.90 -27.13
N ALA A 415 -6.76 -5.06 -27.65
CA ALA A 415 -7.01 -5.24 -29.09
C ALA A 415 -8.27 -4.49 -29.54
N ALA A 416 -9.35 -4.53 -28.75
CA ALA A 416 -10.59 -3.80 -29.06
C ALA A 416 -10.39 -2.27 -29.09
N ALA A 417 -9.37 -1.72 -28.43
CA ALA A 417 -9.06 -0.29 -28.44
C ALA A 417 -8.78 0.23 -29.88
N VAL A 418 -8.32 -0.63 -30.80
CA VAL A 418 -8.12 -0.29 -32.20
C VAL A 418 -9.47 -0.03 -32.90
N GLU A 419 -10.46 -0.85 -32.61
CA GLU A 419 -11.82 -0.68 -33.16
C GLU A 419 -12.52 0.54 -32.53
N ILE A 420 -12.33 0.75 -31.24
CA ILE A 420 -12.86 1.91 -30.52
C ILE A 420 -12.28 3.22 -31.07
N ALA A 421 -11.02 3.23 -31.50
CA ALA A 421 -10.38 4.40 -32.09
C ALA A 421 -11.03 4.84 -33.41
N LYS A 422 -11.72 3.95 -34.12
CA LYS A 422 -12.44 4.23 -35.36
C LYS A 422 -13.82 4.86 -35.13
N LEU A 423 -14.34 4.77 -33.90
CA LEU A 423 -15.65 5.32 -33.55
C LEU A 423 -15.61 6.85 -33.46
N PRO A 424 -16.70 7.56 -33.78
CA PRO A 424 -16.77 9.00 -33.62
C PRO A 424 -16.53 9.41 -32.15
N ASP A 425 -15.98 10.59 -31.94
CA ASP A 425 -15.70 11.09 -30.57
C ASP A 425 -16.98 11.26 -29.73
N SER A 426 -18.14 11.46 -30.40
CA SER A 426 -19.45 11.53 -29.77
C SER A 426 -20.02 10.17 -29.33
N ALA A 427 -19.37 9.05 -29.69
CA ALA A 427 -19.85 7.73 -29.30
C ALA A 427 -19.85 7.54 -27.77
N ARG A 428 -21.02 7.31 -27.21
CA ARG A 428 -21.21 6.97 -25.79
C ARG A 428 -21.09 5.47 -25.61
N ILE A 429 -19.97 5.05 -25.02
CA ILE A 429 -19.62 3.63 -24.84
C ILE A 429 -19.96 3.20 -23.43
N LEU A 430 -20.87 2.24 -23.28
CA LEU A 430 -21.05 1.52 -22.02
C LEU A 430 -19.84 0.61 -21.81
N ALA A 431 -19.05 0.87 -20.79
CA ALA A 431 -17.94 0.02 -20.37
C ALA A 431 -17.99 -0.16 -18.84
N PRO A 432 -17.55 -1.30 -18.29
CA PRO A 432 -17.46 -1.49 -16.86
C PRO A 432 -16.35 -0.61 -16.28
N ASP A 433 -16.41 -0.40 -14.94
CA ASP A 433 -15.41 0.32 -14.15
C ASP A 433 -13.99 -0.20 -14.41
N LYS A 434 -13.84 -1.53 -14.46
CA LYS A 434 -12.57 -2.19 -14.81
C LYS A 434 -11.95 -1.68 -16.11
N TYR A 435 -12.75 -1.26 -17.09
CA TYR A 435 -12.23 -0.74 -18.37
C TYR A 435 -12.11 0.78 -18.39
N GLY A 436 -12.82 1.50 -17.51
CA GLY A 436 -12.91 2.96 -17.51
C GLY A 436 -11.55 3.65 -17.42
N GLY A 437 -10.77 3.34 -16.38
CA GLY A 437 -9.43 3.93 -16.20
C GLY A 437 -8.46 3.58 -17.33
N TYR A 438 -8.52 2.35 -17.86
CA TYR A 438 -7.76 1.96 -19.05
C TYR A 438 -8.13 2.79 -20.29
N LEU A 439 -9.41 3.01 -20.56
CA LEU A 439 -9.87 3.82 -21.69
C LEU A 439 -9.45 5.29 -21.54
N ILE A 440 -9.51 5.85 -20.33
CA ILE A 440 -8.98 7.19 -20.03
C ILE A 440 -7.49 7.25 -20.39
N TYR A 441 -6.71 6.26 -19.96
CA TYR A 441 -5.29 6.16 -20.30
C TYR A 441 -5.07 6.05 -21.81
N ARG A 442 -5.72 5.08 -22.46
CA ARG A 442 -5.49 4.72 -23.85
C ARG A 442 -5.83 5.86 -24.82
N PHE A 443 -6.85 6.64 -24.49
CA PHE A 443 -7.32 7.75 -25.33
C PHE A 443 -6.93 9.13 -24.77
N ASN A 444 -5.93 9.20 -23.88
CA ASN A 444 -5.40 10.46 -23.31
C ASN A 444 -6.50 11.36 -22.68
N GLY A 445 -7.52 10.78 -22.07
CA GLY A 445 -8.65 11.49 -21.46
C GLY A 445 -9.59 12.19 -22.45
N LYS A 446 -9.34 12.07 -23.77
CA LYS A 446 -10.19 12.70 -24.81
C LYS A 446 -11.53 12.00 -24.94
N ARG A 447 -11.51 10.65 -25.00
CA ARG A 447 -12.75 9.86 -25.04
C ARG A 447 -13.30 9.72 -23.61
N LYS A 448 -14.51 10.23 -23.42
CA LYS A 448 -15.19 10.18 -22.12
C LYS A 448 -15.74 8.79 -21.85
N VAL A 449 -15.69 8.36 -20.57
CA VAL A 449 -16.16 7.06 -20.12
C VAL A 449 -17.52 7.19 -19.42
N TYR A 450 -18.25 6.09 -19.31
CA TYR A 450 -19.47 6.03 -18.51
C TYR A 450 -19.15 5.98 -17.02
N PHE A 451 -18.23 5.11 -16.64
CA PHE A 451 -17.85 4.82 -15.27
C PHE A 451 -16.37 4.43 -15.19
N ASP A 452 -15.74 4.75 -14.09
CA ASP A 452 -14.37 4.37 -13.74
C ASP A 452 -14.28 4.09 -12.22
N GLY A 453 -13.08 3.71 -11.71
CA GLY A 453 -12.89 3.26 -10.33
C GLY A 453 -13.05 4.33 -9.24
N ARG A 454 -13.34 5.60 -9.55
CA ARG A 454 -13.52 6.69 -8.58
C ARG A 454 -14.86 6.59 -7.83
N SER A 455 -15.04 5.52 -7.06
CA SER A 455 -16.30 5.19 -6.37
C SER A 455 -16.78 6.27 -5.39
N ASP A 456 -15.86 7.04 -4.79
CA ASP A 456 -16.13 8.18 -3.93
C ASP A 456 -16.81 9.34 -4.69
N PHE A 457 -16.41 9.54 -5.95
CA PHE A 457 -16.96 10.54 -6.84
C PHE A 457 -18.35 10.14 -7.37
N TYR A 458 -18.51 8.90 -7.83
CA TYR A 458 -19.78 8.43 -8.39
C TYR A 458 -20.86 8.23 -7.33
N GLY A 459 -20.50 7.74 -6.16
CA GLY A 459 -21.40 7.56 -5.02
C GLY A 459 -22.31 6.34 -5.13
N LEU A 460 -23.11 6.13 -4.06
CA LEU A 460 -23.93 4.92 -3.87
C LEU A 460 -25.03 4.75 -4.92
N ASP A 461 -25.75 5.80 -5.27
CA ASP A 461 -26.92 5.68 -6.13
C ASP A 461 -26.51 5.37 -7.57
N PHE A 462 -25.43 5.99 -8.05
CA PHE A 462 -24.81 5.64 -9.32
C PHE A 462 -24.30 4.18 -9.31
N MET A 463 -23.66 3.74 -8.25
CA MET A 463 -23.20 2.35 -8.11
C MET A 463 -24.37 1.35 -8.16
N LYS A 464 -25.50 1.65 -7.55
CA LYS A 464 -26.72 0.81 -7.64
C LYS A 464 -27.27 0.76 -9.07
N GLU A 465 -27.29 1.90 -9.75
CA GLU A 465 -27.71 1.99 -11.15
C GLU A 465 -26.77 1.20 -12.06
N TYR A 466 -25.46 1.36 -11.89
CA TYR A 466 -24.43 0.62 -12.61
C TYR A 466 -24.59 -0.91 -12.45
N ILE A 467 -24.77 -1.39 -11.20
CA ILE A 467 -25.00 -2.82 -10.94
C ILE A 467 -26.28 -3.31 -11.61
N ARG A 468 -27.37 -2.52 -11.56
CA ARG A 468 -28.64 -2.84 -12.23
C ARG A 468 -28.43 -3.01 -13.73
N LEU A 469 -27.64 -2.13 -14.33
CA LEU A 469 -27.34 -2.14 -15.76
C LEU A 469 -26.47 -3.36 -16.14
N THR A 470 -25.33 -3.53 -15.48
CA THR A 470 -24.35 -4.58 -15.85
C THR A 470 -24.86 -5.99 -15.60
N GLU A 471 -25.73 -6.19 -14.61
CA GLU A 471 -26.35 -7.48 -14.31
C GLU A 471 -27.72 -7.67 -15.04
N ALA A 472 -28.09 -6.76 -15.92
CA ALA A 472 -29.37 -6.79 -16.65
C ALA A 472 -30.60 -6.95 -15.74
N ARG A 473 -30.58 -6.33 -14.54
CA ARG A 473 -31.70 -6.36 -13.58
C ARG A 473 -32.88 -5.52 -14.09
N PRO A 474 -34.13 -5.75 -13.61
CA PRO A 474 -35.29 -4.97 -14.04
C PRO A 474 -35.05 -3.45 -14.03
N GLY A 475 -35.40 -2.78 -15.13
CA GLY A 475 -35.20 -1.35 -15.33
C GLY A 475 -33.88 -0.98 -16.05
N TRP A 476 -33.03 -1.95 -16.41
CA TRP A 476 -31.80 -1.68 -17.14
C TRP A 476 -32.01 -1.03 -18.53
N PRO A 477 -33.07 -1.33 -19.32
CA PRO A 477 -33.24 -0.71 -20.63
C PRO A 477 -33.41 0.79 -20.56
N GLN A 478 -34.10 1.30 -19.55
CA GLN A 478 -34.28 2.74 -19.33
C GLN A 478 -32.94 3.44 -19.11
N ILE A 479 -32.00 2.78 -18.41
CA ILE A 479 -30.66 3.32 -18.18
C ILE A 479 -29.91 3.45 -19.52
N ILE A 480 -30.00 2.43 -20.38
CA ILE A 480 -29.42 2.47 -21.74
C ILE A 480 -29.94 3.69 -22.52
N ASP A 481 -31.25 3.92 -22.46
CA ASP A 481 -31.90 5.02 -23.19
C ASP A 481 -31.55 6.38 -22.59
N ASN A 482 -31.55 6.51 -21.25
CA ASN A 482 -31.24 7.75 -20.56
C ASN A 482 -29.82 8.27 -20.84
N TYR A 483 -28.84 7.37 -20.93
CA TYR A 483 -27.46 7.75 -21.25
C TYR A 483 -27.18 7.75 -22.75
N GLU A 484 -28.15 7.40 -23.58
CA GLU A 484 -28.03 7.36 -25.06
C GLU A 484 -26.81 6.55 -25.52
N PHE A 485 -26.57 5.39 -24.92
CA PHE A 485 -25.45 4.56 -25.32
C PHE A 485 -25.58 4.13 -26.78
N SER A 486 -24.54 4.40 -27.56
CA SER A 486 -24.42 3.96 -28.95
C SER A 486 -23.65 2.65 -29.09
N HIS A 487 -22.76 2.36 -28.14
CA HIS A 487 -21.91 1.16 -28.13
C HIS A 487 -21.82 0.57 -26.72
N ALA A 488 -21.52 -0.72 -26.64
CA ALA A 488 -21.21 -1.41 -25.38
C ALA A 488 -19.94 -2.26 -25.54
N LEU A 489 -18.96 -2.02 -24.68
CA LEU A 489 -17.71 -2.76 -24.57
C LEU A 489 -17.74 -3.55 -23.26
N LEU A 490 -18.02 -4.84 -23.33
CA LEU A 490 -18.30 -5.65 -22.16
C LEU A 490 -17.38 -6.88 -22.09
N PRO A 491 -16.98 -7.34 -20.89
CA PRO A 491 -16.38 -8.66 -20.72
C PRO A 491 -17.29 -9.76 -21.22
N LYS A 492 -16.72 -10.82 -21.79
CA LYS A 492 -17.49 -11.90 -22.46
C LYS A 492 -18.50 -12.60 -21.55
N GLU A 493 -18.22 -12.67 -20.27
CA GLU A 493 -19.06 -13.33 -19.26
C GLU A 493 -20.27 -12.48 -18.80
N TYR A 494 -20.42 -11.25 -19.28
CA TYR A 494 -21.49 -10.39 -18.81
C TYR A 494 -22.85 -10.81 -19.35
N SER A 495 -23.82 -11.02 -18.45
CA SER A 495 -25.20 -11.37 -18.76
C SER A 495 -25.95 -10.30 -19.58
N LEU A 496 -25.44 -9.08 -19.60
CA LEU A 496 -25.97 -7.97 -20.37
C LEU A 496 -25.80 -8.19 -21.89
N ILE A 497 -24.76 -8.92 -22.36
CA ILE A 497 -24.51 -9.16 -23.80
C ILE A 497 -25.72 -9.80 -24.49
N PRO A 498 -26.20 -10.99 -24.08
CA PRO A 498 -27.36 -11.61 -24.73
C PRO A 498 -28.63 -10.78 -24.54
N ALA A 499 -28.74 -9.96 -23.50
CA ALA A 499 -29.88 -9.07 -23.32
C ALA A 499 -29.88 -7.90 -24.33
N LEU A 500 -28.70 -7.35 -24.66
CA LEU A 500 -28.55 -6.33 -25.69
C LEU A 500 -28.79 -6.89 -27.10
N GLU A 501 -28.25 -8.07 -27.41
CA GLU A 501 -28.46 -8.75 -28.69
C GLU A 501 -29.95 -9.00 -28.96
N ARG A 502 -30.73 -9.46 -27.97
CA ARG A 502 -32.21 -9.58 -28.09
C ARG A 502 -32.92 -8.26 -28.37
N ARG A 503 -32.31 -7.13 -28.07
CA ARG A 503 -32.81 -5.78 -28.39
C ARG A 503 -32.25 -5.23 -29.71
N GLY A 504 -31.64 -6.08 -30.54
CA GLY A 504 -31.16 -5.71 -31.87
C GLY A 504 -29.77 -5.06 -31.89
N TRP A 505 -29.00 -5.13 -30.78
CA TRP A 505 -27.61 -4.71 -30.84
C TRP A 505 -26.78 -5.70 -31.64
N VAL A 506 -25.85 -5.19 -32.44
CA VAL A 506 -25.03 -5.99 -33.37
C VAL A 506 -23.59 -6.03 -32.89
N LYS A 507 -23.04 -7.24 -32.88
CA LYS A 507 -21.62 -7.45 -32.54
C LYS A 507 -20.73 -6.90 -33.66
N MET A 508 -19.82 -5.98 -33.29
CA MET A 508 -18.82 -5.40 -34.18
C MET A 508 -17.46 -6.08 -34.03
N TYR A 509 -17.12 -6.49 -32.81
CA TYR A 509 -15.83 -7.10 -32.49
C TYR A 509 -15.97 -8.05 -31.31
N GLU A 510 -15.20 -9.11 -31.32
CA GLU A 510 -15.07 -10.05 -30.20
C GLU A 510 -13.65 -10.63 -30.15
N ASP A 511 -13.09 -10.75 -28.96
CA ASP A 511 -11.86 -11.50 -28.69
C ASP A 511 -12.00 -12.37 -27.42
N SER A 512 -10.87 -12.81 -26.85
CA SER A 512 -10.89 -13.62 -25.61
C SER A 512 -11.30 -12.84 -24.37
N VAL A 513 -11.28 -11.51 -24.39
CA VAL A 513 -11.45 -10.62 -23.23
C VAL A 513 -12.79 -9.89 -23.26
N CYS A 514 -13.19 -9.39 -24.43
CA CYS A 514 -14.35 -8.51 -24.52
C CYS A 514 -15.14 -8.68 -25.83
N VAL A 515 -16.36 -8.13 -25.77
CA VAL A 515 -17.26 -7.96 -26.94
C VAL A 515 -17.57 -6.48 -27.09
N LEU A 516 -17.46 -5.96 -28.32
CA LEU A 516 -17.93 -4.63 -28.69
C LEU A 516 -19.23 -4.74 -29.49
N LEU A 517 -20.30 -4.19 -28.96
CA LEU A 517 -21.62 -4.14 -29.57
C LEU A 517 -21.94 -2.73 -30.03
N ARG A 518 -22.71 -2.59 -31.12
CA ARG A 518 -23.28 -1.35 -31.61
C ARG A 518 -24.81 -1.40 -31.53
N ARG A 519 -25.42 -0.32 -31.10
CA ARG A 519 -26.87 -0.14 -31.12
C ARG A 519 -27.31 0.11 -32.57
N ASN A 520 -28.33 -0.64 -33.05
CA ASN A 520 -29.05 -0.28 -34.27
C ASN A 520 -30.15 0.70 -33.87
N PHE A 521 -30.11 1.90 -34.44
CA PHE A 521 -31.15 2.92 -34.25
C PHE A 521 -32.26 2.71 -35.28
#